data_8e6298a77c7515804901bc88af6a2394
#
_entry.id   8e6298a77c7515804901bc88af6a2394
#
_cell.length_a   1.000
_cell.length_b   1.000
_cell.length_c   1.000
_cell.angle_alpha   90.00
_cell.angle_beta   90.00
_cell.angle_gamma   90.00
#
_symmetry.space_group_name_H-M   'P 1'
#
loop_
_entity.id
_entity.type
_entity.pdbx_description
1 polymer ?
#
loop_
_entity_poly.entity_id
_entity_poly.type
_entity_poly.pdbx_seq_one_letter_code
_entity_poly.pdbx_strand_id
1 'polypeptide(L)'
;MPQTRPPLGAVASYSFPKPQRVTVGGGTVVAVDVPGQQLVSLRLVHPHGGAVEPLDAMGVNVLTSEVLEDGPDGNSSLAPALERHGAEWTSRVNWDGFITGLDAPANRVNEAVRLFADAVRRPALNPDDIVRRREQLLERFWLEAATAGTLAMRSLGGQLFTGRYATPLGGGPVRLADITPETVASFHAESIASVAGTLVVVGDLDGIDLEELGKTVFGDAASVPERESSVPAPPPGELPRVLIVDRPGSVQSALVIAHRAPSRSQVDLPRAEGISEVLGGMFTSRLNMELRERLGYTYGAGSRFDLRRDSGVFFMSTQVEADTTAHSVTSSLEQVAELRESGVTEEELTAVRESNTVGLPVSYSTARSLAGALVDMVVHDLPDDHVDRNRAGYERLTKESLDSAATEYLHPEEAVVVVVGDAERLRQPLTDTGIGPVEVRDPESLWT
;
A
#
# COMPACT_ATOMS: atom_id res chain seq x y z
N MET A 1 37.88 -26.56 12.24
CA MET A 1 38.44 -25.31 11.71
C MET A 1 37.40 -24.27 11.82
N PRO A 2 37.64 -23.08 12.39
CA PRO A 2 36.66 -21.99 12.35
C PRO A 2 36.40 -21.64 10.88
N GLN A 3 35.14 -21.71 10.45
CA GLN A 3 34.75 -21.26 9.13
C GLN A 3 34.90 -19.72 9.10
N THR A 4 35.92 -19.21 8.43
CA THR A 4 36.04 -17.79 8.17
C THR A 4 34.95 -17.38 7.19
N ARG A 5 34.16 -16.39 7.57
CA ARG A 5 33.16 -15.78 6.68
C ARG A 5 33.86 -15.36 5.38
N PRO A 6 33.38 -15.73 4.19
CA PRO A 6 33.98 -15.27 2.94
C PRO A 6 33.96 -13.76 2.87
N PRO A 7 34.98 -13.12 2.29
CA PRO A 7 34.97 -11.68 2.12
C PRO A 7 33.82 -11.27 1.22
N LEU A 8 33.12 -10.20 1.60
CA LEU A 8 32.11 -9.58 0.74
C LEU A 8 32.83 -9.04 -0.50
N GLY A 9 32.39 -9.45 -1.69
CA GLY A 9 32.84 -8.85 -2.95
C GLY A 9 32.43 -7.37 -3.05
N ALA A 10 33.04 -6.64 -3.97
CA ALA A 10 32.58 -5.29 -4.28
C ALA A 10 31.11 -5.34 -4.77
N VAL A 11 30.28 -4.49 -4.19
CA VAL A 11 28.87 -4.36 -4.62
C VAL A 11 28.87 -3.81 -6.05
N ALA A 12 28.28 -4.55 -6.98
CA ALA A 12 28.06 -4.07 -8.34
C ALA A 12 27.03 -2.92 -8.31
N SER A 13 27.32 -1.85 -9.02
CA SER A 13 26.36 -0.76 -9.23
C SER A 13 25.14 -1.31 -9.98
N TYR A 14 23.94 -1.19 -9.41
CA TYR A 14 22.69 -1.51 -10.08
C TYR A 14 22.17 -0.27 -10.80
N SER A 15 21.64 -0.43 -12.00
CA SER A 15 20.88 0.58 -12.72
C SER A 15 19.54 -0.02 -13.13
N PHE A 16 18.46 0.70 -12.86
CA PHE A 16 17.13 0.27 -13.22
C PHE A 16 16.97 0.28 -14.76
N PRO A 17 16.35 -0.78 -15.36
CA PRO A 17 16.15 -0.80 -16.80
C PRO A 17 15.29 0.36 -17.27
N LYS A 18 15.72 1.05 -18.32
CA LYS A 18 14.96 2.19 -18.89
C LYS A 18 13.72 1.67 -19.60
N PRO A 19 12.52 2.16 -19.24
CA PRO A 19 11.30 1.76 -19.93
C PRO A 19 11.22 2.40 -21.32
N GLN A 20 10.69 1.63 -22.28
CA GLN A 20 10.22 2.13 -23.56
C GLN A 20 8.76 2.56 -23.40
N ARG A 21 8.38 3.70 -24.01
CA ARG A 21 7.00 4.20 -24.00
C ARG A 21 6.43 4.25 -25.41
N VAL A 22 5.23 3.69 -25.60
CA VAL A 22 4.51 3.68 -26.87
C VAL A 22 3.09 4.20 -26.60
N THR A 23 2.70 5.28 -27.29
CA THR A 23 1.32 5.78 -27.22
C THR A 23 0.46 5.01 -28.21
N VAL A 24 -0.64 4.44 -27.75
CA VAL A 24 -1.57 3.64 -28.55
C VAL A 24 -3.00 4.08 -28.24
N GLY A 25 -3.67 4.68 -29.23
CA GLY A 25 -5.02 5.22 -29.01
C GLY A 25 -5.03 6.25 -27.87
N GLY A 26 -5.90 6.04 -26.87
CA GLY A 26 -5.98 6.88 -25.68
C GLY A 26 -5.02 6.51 -24.54
N GLY A 27 -4.22 5.43 -24.67
CA GLY A 27 -3.38 4.91 -23.60
C GLY A 27 -1.88 4.96 -23.89
N THR A 28 -1.11 4.56 -22.90
CA THR A 28 0.35 4.44 -23.00
C THR A 28 0.78 3.03 -22.59
N VAL A 29 1.61 2.40 -23.42
CA VAL A 29 2.34 1.18 -23.06
C VAL A 29 3.72 1.56 -22.53
N VAL A 30 4.05 1.10 -21.33
CA VAL A 30 5.36 1.29 -20.68
C VAL A 30 6.01 -0.09 -20.57
N ALA A 31 7.08 -0.33 -21.32
CA ALA A 31 7.65 -1.66 -21.48
C ALA A 31 9.11 -1.72 -21.05
N VAL A 32 9.49 -2.81 -20.38
CA VAL A 32 10.89 -3.18 -20.10
C VAL A 32 11.14 -4.58 -20.60
N ASP A 33 12.05 -4.69 -21.58
CA ASP A 33 12.53 -5.98 -22.08
C ASP A 33 13.56 -6.57 -21.13
N VAL A 34 13.34 -7.83 -20.73
CA VAL A 34 14.22 -8.61 -19.87
C VAL A 34 14.48 -9.96 -20.56
N PRO A 35 15.43 -10.00 -21.51
CA PRO A 35 15.71 -11.20 -22.31
C PRO A 35 15.98 -12.44 -21.45
N GLY A 36 15.37 -13.56 -21.82
CA GLY A 36 15.51 -14.84 -21.12
C GLY A 36 14.59 -15.02 -19.91
N GLN A 37 13.83 -14.00 -19.51
CA GLN A 37 12.72 -14.18 -18.57
C GLN A 37 11.50 -14.73 -19.32
N GLN A 38 11.26 -16.03 -19.19
CA GLN A 38 10.17 -16.73 -19.92
C GLN A 38 8.76 -16.31 -19.47
N LEU A 39 8.63 -15.43 -18.50
CA LEU A 39 7.37 -14.87 -18.01
C LEU A 39 7.27 -13.39 -18.40
N VAL A 40 6.07 -12.99 -18.81
CA VAL A 40 5.70 -11.59 -19.04
C VAL A 40 4.68 -11.18 -17.99
N SER A 41 4.97 -10.10 -17.30
CA SER A 41 4.07 -9.43 -16.34
C SER A 41 3.43 -8.21 -17.00
N LEU A 42 2.10 -8.21 -17.09
CA LEU A 42 1.32 -7.06 -17.54
C LEU A 42 0.56 -6.46 -16.37
N ARG A 43 0.49 -5.11 -16.31
CA ARG A 43 -0.33 -4.39 -15.34
C ARG A 43 -0.99 -3.22 -16.04
N LEU A 44 -2.31 -3.23 -16.09
CA LEU A 44 -3.11 -2.11 -16.58
C LEU A 44 -3.49 -1.24 -15.38
N VAL A 45 -3.05 0.00 -15.42
CA VAL A 45 -3.23 0.99 -14.36
C VAL A 45 -4.25 2.03 -14.78
N HIS A 46 -5.37 2.10 -14.08
CA HIS A 46 -6.32 3.20 -14.18
C HIS A 46 -6.16 4.12 -12.95
N PRO A 47 -6.17 5.45 -13.11
CA PRO A 47 -5.97 6.40 -11.99
C PRO A 47 -7.25 6.63 -11.18
N HIS A 48 -8.05 5.57 -10.99
CA HIS A 48 -9.34 5.59 -10.31
C HIS A 48 -9.28 4.73 -9.04
N GLY A 49 -8.44 5.12 -8.08
CA GLY A 49 -8.36 4.47 -6.76
C GLY A 49 -9.42 4.99 -5.77
N GLY A 50 -9.34 4.56 -4.52
CA GLY A 50 -10.30 4.94 -3.47
C GLY A 50 -10.41 6.45 -3.21
N ALA A 51 -9.36 7.22 -3.54
CA ALA A 51 -9.34 8.67 -3.35
C ALA A 51 -10.30 9.45 -4.27
N VAL A 52 -10.79 8.82 -5.33
CA VAL A 52 -11.73 9.44 -6.30
C VAL A 52 -13.10 8.75 -6.36
N GLU A 53 -13.33 7.74 -5.54
CA GLU A 53 -14.65 7.10 -5.45
C GLU A 53 -15.75 8.10 -5.06
N PRO A 54 -16.98 7.94 -5.55
CA PRO A 54 -18.13 8.67 -5.01
C PRO A 54 -18.28 8.40 -3.50
N LEU A 55 -18.57 9.42 -2.70
CA LEU A 55 -18.67 9.27 -1.23
C LEU A 55 -19.80 8.33 -0.81
N ASP A 56 -20.87 8.26 -1.59
CA ASP A 56 -22.02 7.38 -1.39
C ASP A 56 -21.79 5.95 -1.91
N ALA A 57 -20.75 5.73 -2.71
CA ALA A 57 -20.40 4.43 -3.28
C ALA A 57 -18.96 3.98 -2.93
N MET A 58 -18.45 4.41 -1.76
CA MET A 58 -17.14 3.99 -1.27
C MET A 58 -17.06 2.45 -1.18
N GLY A 59 -16.04 1.89 -1.83
CA GLY A 59 -15.84 0.43 -1.95
C GLY A 59 -16.22 -0.12 -3.33
N VAL A 60 -16.83 0.69 -4.22
CA VAL A 60 -17.19 0.24 -5.57
C VAL A 60 -15.98 -0.20 -6.37
N ASN A 61 -14.81 0.44 -6.19
CA ASN A 61 -13.55 0.04 -6.82
C ASN A 61 -13.18 -1.40 -6.44
N VAL A 62 -13.16 -1.70 -5.15
CA VAL A 62 -12.77 -3.03 -4.66
C VAL A 62 -13.79 -4.07 -5.12
N LEU A 63 -15.09 -3.80 -5.01
CA LEU A 63 -16.11 -4.72 -5.50
C LEU A 63 -16.00 -4.96 -7.01
N THR A 64 -15.78 -3.90 -7.80
CA THR A 64 -15.58 -4.03 -9.25
C THR A 64 -14.37 -4.90 -9.55
N SER A 65 -13.24 -4.71 -8.84
CA SER A 65 -12.03 -5.53 -9.07
C SER A 65 -12.26 -7.03 -8.83
N GLU A 66 -13.08 -7.38 -7.84
CA GLU A 66 -13.47 -8.77 -7.57
C GLU A 66 -14.40 -9.34 -8.63
N VAL A 67 -15.33 -8.52 -9.13
CA VAL A 67 -16.29 -8.95 -10.16
C VAL A 67 -15.61 -9.18 -11.51
N LEU A 68 -14.56 -8.41 -11.86
CA LEU A 68 -13.80 -8.64 -13.09
C LEU A 68 -13.18 -10.04 -13.15
N GLU A 69 -12.89 -10.67 -12.01
CA GLU A 69 -12.39 -12.05 -11.94
C GLU A 69 -13.43 -13.10 -12.38
N ASP A 70 -14.70 -12.76 -12.38
CA ASP A 70 -15.74 -13.65 -12.91
C ASP A 70 -15.70 -13.75 -14.43
N GLY A 71 -15.06 -12.80 -15.11
CA GLY A 71 -14.76 -12.84 -16.54
C GLY A 71 -15.91 -12.41 -17.45
N PRO A 72 -15.70 -12.48 -18.78
CA PRO A 72 -16.68 -12.01 -19.76
C PRO A 72 -17.94 -12.88 -19.84
N ASP A 73 -17.87 -14.13 -19.41
CA ASP A 73 -19.00 -15.04 -19.38
C ASP A 73 -19.66 -15.14 -17.97
N GLY A 74 -19.09 -14.46 -16.96
CA GLY A 74 -19.50 -14.52 -15.57
C GLY A 74 -19.14 -15.84 -14.90
N ASN A 75 -19.65 -16.05 -13.69
CA ASN A 75 -19.57 -17.30 -12.93
C ASN A 75 -18.13 -17.86 -12.80
N SER A 76 -17.15 -16.98 -12.52
CA SER A 76 -15.73 -17.33 -12.37
C SER A 76 -15.10 -18.05 -13.57
N SER A 77 -15.50 -17.70 -14.78
CA SER A 77 -15.03 -18.32 -16.03
C SER A 77 -13.59 -17.95 -16.42
N LEU A 78 -13.07 -16.82 -15.92
CA LEU A 78 -11.76 -16.28 -16.31
C LEU A 78 -10.59 -17.16 -15.87
N ALA A 79 -10.56 -17.56 -14.60
CA ALA A 79 -9.42 -18.31 -14.05
C ALA A 79 -9.17 -19.62 -14.81
N PRO A 80 -10.17 -20.52 -15.03
CA PRO A 80 -9.95 -21.73 -15.82
C PRO A 80 -9.57 -21.45 -17.27
N ALA A 81 -10.00 -20.32 -17.85
CA ALA A 81 -9.62 -19.92 -19.20
C ALA A 81 -8.13 -19.52 -19.26
N LEU A 82 -7.65 -18.75 -18.29
CA LEU A 82 -6.25 -18.33 -18.20
C LEU A 82 -5.31 -19.49 -17.85
N GLU A 83 -5.70 -20.38 -16.95
CA GLU A 83 -4.92 -21.56 -16.55
C GLU A 83 -4.55 -22.45 -17.74
N ARG A 84 -5.42 -22.58 -18.75
CA ARG A 84 -5.11 -23.31 -19.99
C ARG A 84 -3.93 -22.71 -20.77
N HIS A 85 -3.61 -21.45 -20.53
CA HIS A 85 -2.45 -20.77 -21.11
C HIS A 85 -1.29 -20.63 -20.11
N GLY A 86 -1.40 -21.21 -18.91
CA GLY A 86 -0.42 -21.05 -17.85
C GLY A 86 -0.35 -19.60 -17.32
N ALA A 87 -1.44 -18.86 -17.48
CA ALA A 87 -1.53 -17.45 -17.11
C ALA A 87 -2.33 -17.28 -15.80
N GLU A 88 -2.01 -16.21 -15.07
CA GLU A 88 -2.60 -15.87 -13.79
C GLU A 88 -3.13 -14.43 -13.83
N TRP A 89 -4.38 -14.23 -13.41
CA TRP A 89 -4.97 -12.92 -13.18
C TRP A 89 -4.50 -12.34 -11.84
N THR A 90 -4.30 -11.04 -11.81
CA THR A 90 -4.09 -10.28 -10.57
C THR A 90 -4.92 -9.00 -10.60
N SER A 91 -5.45 -8.61 -9.45
CA SER A 91 -6.10 -7.30 -9.28
C SER A 91 -5.68 -6.67 -7.95
N ARG A 92 -5.60 -5.35 -7.93
CA ARG A 92 -5.26 -4.56 -6.76
C ARG A 92 -5.88 -3.18 -6.86
N VAL A 93 -6.56 -2.78 -5.83
CA VAL A 93 -7.01 -1.39 -5.65
C VAL A 93 -6.24 -0.77 -4.50
N ASN A 94 -5.77 0.46 -4.68
CA ASN A 94 -5.23 1.30 -3.63
C ASN A 94 -5.91 2.68 -3.66
N TRP A 95 -5.41 3.64 -2.89
CA TRP A 95 -5.98 4.98 -2.86
C TRP A 95 -5.86 5.72 -4.19
N ASP A 96 -4.83 5.44 -4.97
CA ASP A 96 -4.46 6.22 -6.15
C ASP A 96 -4.65 5.48 -7.49
N GLY A 97 -4.89 4.17 -7.46
CA GLY A 97 -5.03 3.38 -8.67
C GLY A 97 -5.91 2.15 -8.53
N PHE A 98 -6.53 1.81 -9.66
CA PHE A 98 -7.18 0.53 -9.92
C PHE A 98 -6.26 -0.25 -10.89
N ILE A 99 -5.66 -1.32 -10.42
CA ILE A 99 -4.64 -2.07 -11.15
C ILE A 99 -5.16 -3.48 -11.42
N THR A 100 -5.31 -3.84 -12.68
CA THR A 100 -5.54 -5.22 -13.11
C THR A 100 -4.28 -5.77 -13.77
N GLY A 101 -4.05 -7.05 -13.70
CA GLY A 101 -2.82 -7.61 -14.21
C GLY A 101 -2.95 -9.05 -14.69
N LEU A 102 -1.97 -9.42 -15.48
CA LEU A 102 -1.79 -10.74 -16.04
C LEU A 102 -0.31 -11.12 -15.95
N ASP A 103 -0.02 -12.30 -15.43
CA ASP A 103 1.29 -12.94 -15.56
C ASP A 103 1.13 -14.16 -16.47
N ALA A 104 1.93 -14.26 -17.53
CA ALA A 104 1.81 -15.32 -18.52
C ALA A 104 3.18 -15.77 -19.06
N PRO A 105 3.34 -17.02 -19.51
CA PRO A 105 4.50 -17.43 -20.31
C PRO A 105 4.61 -16.56 -21.57
N ALA A 106 5.84 -16.14 -21.93
CA ALA A 106 6.08 -15.25 -23.08
C ALA A 106 5.49 -15.81 -24.38
N ASN A 107 5.59 -17.12 -24.60
CA ASN A 107 5.05 -17.81 -25.78
C ASN A 107 3.51 -18.01 -25.77
N ARG A 108 2.81 -17.55 -24.72
CA ARG A 108 1.34 -17.64 -24.57
C ARG A 108 0.68 -16.31 -24.26
N VAL A 109 1.47 -15.24 -24.17
CA VAL A 109 0.99 -13.93 -23.75
C VAL A 109 -0.09 -13.37 -24.67
N ASN A 110 0.02 -13.57 -25.98
CA ASN A 110 -0.94 -13.02 -26.97
C ASN A 110 -2.34 -13.63 -26.82
N GLU A 111 -2.44 -14.93 -26.50
CA GLU A 111 -3.74 -15.56 -26.24
C GLU A 111 -4.30 -15.14 -24.89
N ALA A 112 -3.45 -15.11 -23.85
CA ALA A 112 -3.87 -14.72 -22.50
C ALA A 112 -4.31 -13.25 -22.42
N VAL A 113 -3.65 -12.33 -23.14
CA VAL A 113 -3.99 -10.91 -23.18
C VAL A 113 -5.38 -10.66 -23.78
N ARG A 114 -5.83 -11.46 -24.75
CA ARG A 114 -7.19 -11.32 -25.28
C ARG A 114 -8.23 -11.63 -24.21
N LEU A 115 -8.04 -12.70 -23.45
CA LEU A 115 -8.92 -13.05 -22.33
C LEU A 115 -8.90 -11.96 -21.24
N PHE A 116 -7.71 -11.44 -20.93
CA PHE A 116 -7.53 -10.34 -20.02
C PHE A 116 -8.26 -9.08 -20.48
N ALA A 117 -8.08 -8.67 -21.74
CA ALA A 117 -8.74 -7.51 -22.31
C ALA A 117 -10.27 -7.65 -22.31
N ASP A 118 -10.78 -8.83 -22.64
CA ASP A 118 -12.23 -9.10 -22.60
C ASP A 118 -12.77 -9.01 -21.17
N ALA A 119 -12.06 -9.57 -20.17
CA ALA A 119 -12.46 -9.48 -18.77
C ALA A 119 -12.47 -8.04 -18.25
N VAL A 120 -11.48 -7.20 -18.65
CA VAL A 120 -11.40 -5.81 -18.21
C VAL A 120 -12.43 -4.94 -18.93
N ARG A 121 -12.60 -5.11 -20.25
CA ARG A 121 -13.41 -4.19 -21.08
C ARG A 121 -14.88 -4.60 -21.20
N ARG A 122 -15.16 -5.88 -21.16
CA ARG A 122 -16.48 -6.46 -21.42
C ARG A 122 -16.80 -7.57 -20.41
N PRO A 123 -16.67 -7.34 -19.09
CA PRO A 123 -17.08 -8.33 -18.09
C PRO A 123 -18.59 -8.57 -18.19
N ALA A 124 -19.04 -9.74 -17.78
CA ALA A 124 -20.47 -10.09 -17.81
C ALA A 124 -21.30 -9.20 -16.87
N LEU A 125 -20.75 -8.77 -15.74
CA LEU A 125 -21.42 -7.96 -14.70
C LEU A 125 -22.82 -8.50 -14.32
N ASN A 126 -22.94 -9.82 -14.19
CA ASN A 126 -24.22 -10.44 -13.81
C ASN A 126 -24.64 -9.96 -12.41
N PRO A 127 -25.88 -9.50 -12.22
CA PRO A 127 -26.36 -9.02 -10.91
C PRO A 127 -26.14 -10.02 -9.77
N ASP A 128 -26.40 -11.31 -10.01
CA ASP A 128 -26.22 -12.36 -9.01
C ASP A 128 -24.75 -12.57 -8.62
N ASP A 129 -23.82 -12.46 -9.57
CA ASP A 129 -22.38 -12.52 -9.32
C ASP A 129 -21.92 -11.32 -8.51
N ILE A 130 -22.40 -10.12 -8.83
CA ILE A 130 -22.08 -8.89 -8.07
C ILE A 130 -22.56 -9.00 -6.63
N VAL A 131 -23.81 -9.43 -6.42
CA VAL A 131 -24.36 -9.63 -5.06
C VAL A 131 -23.53 -10.66 -4.30
N ARG A 132 -23.23 -11.80 -4.91
CA ARG A 132 -22.40 -12.84 -4.30
C ARG A 132 -21.00 -12.31 -3.90
N ARG A 133 -20.33 -11.57 -4.79
CA ARG A 133 -19.01 -10.97 -4.51
C ARG A 133 -19.07 -9.93 -3.39
N ARG A 134 -20.13 -9.12 -3.37
CA ARG A 134 -20.36 -8.15 -2.29
C ARG A 134 -20.52 -8.85 -0.92
N GLU A 135 -21.30 -9.91 -0.86
CA GLU A 135 -21.47 -10.70 0.36
C GLU A 135 -20.16 -11.34 0.81
N GLN A 136 -19.36 -11.89 -0.11
CA GLN A 136 -18.03 -12.44 0.19
C GLN A 136 -17.08 -11.35 0.71
N LEU A 137 -17.12 -10.13 0.16
CA LEU A 137 -16.34 -8.99 0.65
C LEU A 137 -16.76 -8.58 2.06
N LEU A 138 -18.06 -8.57 2.36
CA LEU A 138 -18.57 -8.27 3.69
C LEU A 138 -18.13 -9.33 4.72
N GLU A 139 -18.23 -10.60 4.38
CA GLU A 139 -17.75 -11.69 5.24
C GLU A 139 -16.23 -11.57 5.48
N ARG A 140 -15.46 -11.32 4.43
CA ARG A 140 -14.01 -11.10 4.52
C ARG A 140 -13.67 -9.88 5.39
N PHE A 141 -14.42 -8.79 5.25
CA PHE A 141 -14.24 -7.60 6.09
C PHE A 141 -14.35 -7.95 7.59
N TRP A 142 -15.39 -8.67 7.98
CA TRP A 142 -15.59 -9.05 9.37
C TRP A 142 -14.56 -10.08 9.86
N LEU A 143 -14.19 -11.03 9.01
CA LEU A 143 -13.12 -11.97 9.33
C LEU A 143 -11.78 -11.26 9.59
N GLU A 144 -11.42 -10.30 8.75
CA GLU A 144 -10.20 -9.52 8.89
C GLU A 144 -10.27 -8.55 10.09
N ALA A 145 -11.43 -7.94 10.35
CA ALA A 145 -11.68 -7.11 11.53
C ALA A 145 -11.61 -7.92 12.85
N ALA A 146 -11.76 -9.24 12.79
CA ALA A 146 -11.49 -10.12 13.93
C ALA A 146 -10.00 -10.14 14.32
N THR A 147 -9.07 -9.73 13.44
CA THR A 147 -7.65 -9.57 13.76
C THR A 147 -7.40 -8.18 14.33
N ALA A 148 -6.89 -8.11 15.57
CA ALA A 148 -6.74 -6.85 16.30
C ALA A 148 -5.87 -5.81 15.56
N GLY A 149 -4.77 -6.25 14.94
CA GLY A 149 -3.89 -5.37 14.16
C GLY A 149 -4.58 -4.79 12.91
N THR A 150 -5.36 -5.59 12.19
CA THR A 150 -6.12 -5.12 11.02
C THR A 150 -7.21 -4.14 11.44
N LEU A 151 -7.90 -4.41 12.54
CA LEU A 151 -8.93 -3.52 13.10
C LEU A 151 -8.31 -2.18 13.51
N ALA A 152 -7.15 -2.17 14.18
CA ALA A 152 -6.44 -0.95 14.55
C ALA A 152 -6.07 -0.10 13.31
N MET A 153 -5.51 -0.73 12.27
CA MET A 153 -5.15 -0.03 11.02
C MET A 153 -6.37 0.53 10.28
N ARG A 154 -7.48 -0.21 10.24
CA ARG A 154 -8.72 0.26 9.60
C ARG A 154 -9.37 1.42 10.35
N SER A 155 -9.25 1.44 11.68
CA SER A 155 -9.79 2.52 12.52
C SER A 155 -9.02 3.83 12.38
N LEU A 156 -7.78 3.76 11.87
CA LEU A 156 -6.88 4.91 11.82
C LEU A 156 -7.38 6.03 10.89
N GLY A 157 -7.98 5.68 9.75
CA GLY A 157 -8.44 6.64 8.74
C GLY A 157 -9.35 7.71 9.33
N GLY A 158 -10.39 7.32 10.07
CA GLY A 158 -11.33 8.23 10.72
C GLY A 158 -10.72 9.07 11.85
N GLN A 159 -9.55 8.68 12.34
CA GLN A 159 -8.80 9.43 13.33
C GLN A 159 -7.88 10.49 12.72
N LEU A 160 -7.45 10.32 11.49
CA LEU A 160 -6.49 11.20 10.81
C LEU A 160 -7.12 12.11 9.76
N PHE A 161 -8.25 11.69 9.17
CA PHE A 161 -8.84 12.37 8.01
C PHE A 161 -10.36 12.50 8.12
N THR A 162 -10.89 13.39 7.29
CA THR A 162 -12.31 13.47 6.95
C THR A 162 -12.55 13.03 5.51
N GLY A 163 -13.81 12.85 5.13
CA GLY A 163 -14.19 12.46 3.76
C GLY A 163 -13.76 11.04 3.41
N ARG A 164 -13.29 10.84 2.18
CA ARG A 164 -12.95 9.51 1.66
C ARG A 164 -11.91 8.78 2.49
N TYR A 165 -10.86 9.47 2.87
CA TYR A 165 -9.75 8.89 3.64
C TYR A 165 -10.10 8.52 5.09
N ALA A 166 -11.25 9.00 5.60
CA ALA A 166 -11.79 8.57 6.89
C ALA A 166 -12.41 7.17 6.84
N THR A 167 -12.84 6.74 5.66
CA THR A 167 -13.43 5.42 5.44
C THR A 167 -12.32 4.42 5.06
N PRO A 168 -12.36 3.17 5.48
CA PRO A 168 -11.42 2.17 5.01
C PRO A 168 -11.48 2.02 3.48
N LEU A 169 -10.34 1.71 2.85
CA LEU A 169 -10.34 1.30 1.46
C LEU A 169 -11.27 0.07 1.30
N GLY A 170 -12.19 0.12 0.33
CA GLY A 170 -13.26 -0.87 0.22
C GLY A 170 -14.57 -0.48 0.93
N GLY A 171 -14.66 0.74 1.48
CA GLY A 171 -15.91 1.38 1.89
C GLY A 171 -16.42 1.04 3.29
N GLY A 172 -15.87 0.02 3.94
CA GLY A 172 -16.42 -0.51 5.19
C GLY A 172 -17.77 -1.22 5.01
N PRO A 173 -18.30 -1.88 6.06
CA PRO A 173 -19.45 -2.80 5.89
C PRO A 173 -20.74 -2.08 5.53
N VAL A 174 -21.00 -0.90 6.08
CA VAL A 174 -22.26 -0.16 5.84
C VAL A 174 -22.35 0.29 4.39
N ARG A 175 -21.33 0.99 3.89
CA ARG A 175 -21.32 1.51 2.51
C ARG A 175 -21.24 0.39 1.46
N LEU A 176 -20.42 -0.63 1.73
CA LEU A 176 -20.30 -1.78 0.83
C LEU A 176 -21.64 -2.53 0.68
N ALA A 177 -22.43 -2.63 1.76
CA ALA A 177 -23.75 -3.28 1.72
C ALA A 177 -24.75 -2.54 0.81
N ASP A 178 -24.60 -1.22 0.66
CA ASP A 178 -25.49 -0.38 -0.14
C ASP A 178 -25.13 -0.34 -1.64
N ILE A 179 -23.97 -0.88 -2.04
CA ILE A 179 -23.56 -0.91 -3.45
C ILE A 179 -24.44 -1.88 -4.25
N THR A 180 -25.08 -1.36 -5.28
CA THR A 180 -25.97 -2.14 -6.16
C THR A 180 -25.23 -2.62 -7.42
N PRO A 181 -25.79 -3.62 -8.15
CA PRO A 181 -25.29 -4.02 -9.46
C PRO A 181 -25.20 -2.86 -10.46
N GLU A 182 -26.16 -1.94 -10.43
CA GLU A 182 -26.19 -0.77 -11.30
C GLU A 182 -25.04 0.20 -10.98
N THR A 183 -24.71 0.37 -9.70
CA THR A 183 -23.56 1.18 -9.26
C THR A 183 -22.25 0.61 -9.81
N VAL A 184 -22.05 -0.71 -9.71
CA VAL A 184 -20.88 -1.40 -10.26
C VAL A 184 -20.81 -1.25 -11.78
N ALA A 185 -21.92 -1.45 -12.48
CA ALA A 185 -21.98 -1.34 -13.94
C ALA A 185 -21.67 0.09 -14.42
N SER A 186 -22.24 1.12 -13.76
CA SER A 186 -21.93 2.52 -14.08
C SER A 186 -20.48 2.86 -13.81
N PHE A 187 -19.95 2.48 -12.66
CA PHE A 187 -18.55 2.70 -12.30
C PHE A 187 -17.60 2.03 -13.31
N HIS A 188 -17.86 0.77 -13.66
CA HIS A 188 -17.07 0.06 -14.66
C HIS A 188 -17.10 0.77 -16.01
N ALA A 189 -18.28 1.15 -16.50
CA ALA A 189 -18.44 1.81 -17.80
C ALA A 189 -17.70 3.17 -17.87
N GLU A 190 -17.81 3.98 -16.80
CA GLU A 190 -17.27 5.34 -16.76
C GLU A 190 -15.77 5.39 -16.43
N SER A 191 -15.30 4.51 -15.53
CA SER A 191 -13.96 4.62 -14.94
C SER A 191 -12.97 3.58 -15.47
N ILE A 192 -13.44 2.46 -16.03
CA ILE A 192 -12.59 1.35 -16.47
C ILE A 192 -12.74 1.11 -17.98
N ALA A 193 -13.96 0.86 -18.47
CA ALA A 193 -14.15 0.50 -19.87
C ALA A 193 -13.95 1.68 -20.83
N SER A 194 -14.33 2.91 -20.44
CA SER A 194 -14.16 4.11 -21.27
C SER A 194 -12.77 4.73 -21.25
N VAL A 195 -11.90 4.34 -20.30
CA VAL A 195 -10.59 4.94 -20.05
C VAL A 195 -9.47 3.96 -20.40
N ALA A 196 -8.52 4.38 -21.22
CA ALA A 196 -7.42 3.49 -21.68
C ALA A 196 -6.43 3.13 -20.56
N GLY A 197 -6.02 4.09 -19.77
CA GLY A 197 -5.03 3.88 -18.70
C GLY A 197 -3.59 3.76 -19.21
N THR A 198 -2.73 3.19 -18.37
CA THR A 198 -1.34 2.86 -18.71
C THR A 198 -1.11 1.37 -18.58
N LEU A 199 -0.60 0.74 -19.63
CA LEU A 199 -0.24 -0.68 -19.63
C LEU A 199 1.26 -0.85 -19.39
N VAL A 200 1.64 -1.36 -18.25
CA VAL A 200 3.02 -1.77 -17.94
C VAL A 200 3.24 -3.19 -18.43
N VAL A 201 4.34 -3.43 -19.14
CA VAL A 201 4.70 -4.74 -19.72
C VAL A 201 6.17 -5.04 -19.44
N VAL A 202 6.46 -6.11 -18.73
CA VAL A 202 7.83 -6.50 -18.37
C VAL A 202 8.05 -7.99 -18.59
N GLY A 203 9.14 -8.36 -19.22
CA GLY A 203 9.52 -9.74 -19.45
C GLY A 203 10.35 -9.91 -20.72
N ASP A 204 10.44 -11.14 -21.24
CA ASP A 204 11.03 -11.39 -22.55
C ASP A 204 10.04 -10.95 -23.63
N LEU A 205 10.35 -9.82 -24.28
CA LEU A 205 9.46 -9.16 -25.24
C LEU A 205 9.82 -9.51 -26.70
N ASP A 206 10.71 -10.48 -26.92
CA ASP A 206 11.03 -10.92 -28.28
C ASP A 206 9.78 -11.44 -29.02
N GLY A 207 9.49 -10.86 -30.16
CA GLY A 207 8.31 -11.19 -30.97
C GLY A 207 6.98 -10.63 -30.43
N ILE A 208 6.99 -9.79 -29.39
CA ILE A 208 5.79 -9.11 -28.88
C ILE A 208 5.67 -7.71 -29.51
N ASP A 209 4.60 -7.48 -30.25
CA ASP A 209 4.25 -6.17 -30.80
C ASP A 209 3.51 -5.33 -29.73
N LEU A 210 4.21 -4.34 -29.15
CA LEU A 210 3.67 -3.47 -28.10
C LEU A 210 2.50 -2.61 -28.57
N GLU A 211 2.49 -2.23 -29.84
CA GLU A 211 1.38 -1.43 -30.42
C GLU A 211 0.12 -2.29 -30.56
N GLU A 212 0.24 -3.51 -31.08
CA GLU A 212 -0.87 -4.46 -31.19
C GLU A 212 -1.39 -4.90 -29.82
N LEU A 213 -0.47 -5.10 -28.86
CA LEU A 213 -0.81 -5.37 -27.46
C LEU A 213 -1.64 -4.23 -26.86
N GLY A 214 -1.18 -3.00 -27.04
CA GLY A 214 -1.91 -1.81 -26.58
C GLY A 214 -3.29 -1.69 -27.24
N LYS A 215 -3.41 -1.91 -28.57
CA LYS A 215 -4.69 -1.92 -29.28
C LYS A 215 -5.64 -2.98 -28.70
N THR A 216 -5.13 -4.17 -28.41
CA THR A 216 -5.93 -5.25 -27.82
C THR A 216 -6.48 -4.86 -26.44
N VAL A 217 -5.64 -4.26 -25.57
CA VAL A 217 -6.01 -3.93 -24.21
C VAL A 217 -6.84 -2.65 -24.12
N PHE A 218 -6.50 -1.61 -24.87
CA PHE A 218 -7.18 -0.32 -24.77
C PHE A 218 -8.46 -0.26 -25.62
N GLY A 219 -8.51 -0.97 -26.75
CA GLY A 219 -9.63 -0.84 -27.70
C GLY A 219 -9.85 0.61 -28.13
N ASP A 220 -11.11 1.06 -28.08
CA ASP A 220 -11.52 2.42 -28.39
C ASP A 220 -11.60 3.36 -27.18
N ALA A 221 -11.03 2.95 -26.04
CA ALA A 221 -11.07 3.73 -24.80
C ALA A 221 -10.33 5.07 -24.96
N ALA A 222 -10.88 6.12 -24.35
CA ALA A 222 -10.34 7.46 -24.40
C ALA A 222 -9.12 7.62 -23.47
N SER A 223 -8.40 8.72 -23.67
CA SER A 223 -7.32 9.08 -22.75
C SER A 223 -7.84 9.33 -21.32
N VAL A 224 -6.97 9.07 -20.35
CA VAL A 224 -7.25 9.34 -18.94
C VAL A 224 -7.54 10.82 -18.75
N PRO A 225 -8.67 11.20 -18.13
CA PRO A 225 -8.93 12.59 -17.77
C PRO A 225 -7.96 13.05 -16.67
N GLU A 226 -7.67 14.35 -16.68
CA GLU A 226 -6.86 14.94 -15.60
C GLU A 226 -7.61 14.80 -14.26
N ARG A 227 -6.91 14.33 -13.24
CA ARG A 227 -7.45 14.15 -11.91
C ARG A 227 -7.24 15.42 -11.08
N GLU A 228 -8.30 15.92 -10.48
CA GLU A 228 -8.21 16.96 -9.47
C GLU A 228 -7.61 16.39 -8.17
N SER A 229 -6.60 17.08 -7.63
CA SER A 229 -6.05 16.76 -6.30
C SER A 229 -6.99 17.25 -5.21
N SER A 230 -7.21 16.42 -4.21
CA SER A 230 -8.05 16.73 -3.06
C SER A 230 -7.35 16.35 -1.76
N VAL A 231 -6.66 17.32 -1.16
CA VAL A 231 -5.98 17.10 0.13
C VAL A 231 -7.03 16.94 1.23
N PRO A 232 -7.08 15.79 1.93
CA PRO A 232 -8.09 15.57 2.96
C PRO A 232 -7.80 16.42 4.21
N ALA A 233 -8.86 16.97 4.80
CA ALA A 233 -8.76 17.73 6.06
C ALA A 233 -8.63 16.78 7.26
N PRO A 234 -8.01 17.21 8.36
CA PRO A 234 -8.06 16.47 9.63
C PRO A 234 -9.47 16.53 10.22
N PRO A 235 -9.89 15.54 11.02
CA PRO A 235 -11.10 15.65 11.81
C PRO A 235 -10.90 16.70 12.92
N PRO A 236 -12.01 17.31 13.43
CA PRO A 236 -11.94 18.21 14.56
C PRO A 236 -11.52 17.46 15.83
N GLY A 237 -10.89 18.18 16.76
CA GLY A 237 -10.49 17.66 18.07
C GLY A 237 -9.05 17.99 18.42
N GLU A 238 -8.70 17.76 19.69
CA GLU A 238 -7.36 17.96 20.19
C GLU A 238 -6.43 16.80 19.82
N LEU A 239 -5.16 17.10 19.66
CA LEU A 239 -4.08 16.11 19.46
C LEU A 239 -3.00 16.35 20.53
N PRO A 240 -2.28 15.32 20.97
CA PRO A 240 -2.50 13.91 20.69
C PRO A 240 -3.80 13.35 21.31
N ARG A 241 -4.28 12.20 20.82
CA ARG A 241 -5.47 11.53 21.35
C ARG A 241 -5.34 10.00 21.29
N VAL A 242 -6.12 9.31 22.12
CA VAL A 242 -6.13 7.86 22.22
C VAL A 242 -7.52 7.31 21.93
N LEU A 243 -7.63 6.38 20.99
CA LEU A 243 -8.82 5.58 20.73
C LEU A 243 -8.59 4.15 21.20
N ILE A 244 -9.39 3.66 22.11
CA ILE A 244 -9.47 2.23 22.46
C ILE A 244 -10.65 1.63 21.70
N VAL A 245 -10.37 0.62 20.89
CA VAL A 245 -11.40 -0.23 20.28
C VAL A 245 -11.55 -1.45 21.18
N ASP A 246 -12.71 -1.57 21.82
CA ASP A 246 -12.90 -2.56 22.88
C ASP A 246 -12.99 -3.99 22.36
N ARG A 247 -12.19 -4.87 22.97
CA ARG A 247 -12.25 -6.32 22.78
C ARG A 247 -12.17 -7.01 24.14
N PRO A 248 -13.29 -7.18 24.81
CA PRO A 248 -13.35 -7.73 26.15
C PRO A 248 -12.63 -9.08 26.27
N GLY A 249 -11.84 -9.24 27.33
CA GLY A 249 -11.11 -10.46 27.60
C GLY A 249 -9.84 -10.68 26.77
N SER A 250 -9.44 -9.71 25.93
CA SER A 250 -8.18 -9.80 25.18
C SER A 250 -6.97 -9.74 26.12
N VAL A 251 -6.09 -10.75 26.04
CA VAL A 251 -4.84 -10.80 26.81
C VAL A 251 -3.72 -9.99 26.17
N GLN A 252 -3.85 -9.66 24.89
CA GLN A 252 -2.92 -8.82 24.12
C GLN A 252 -3.67 -7.62 23.53
N SER A 253 -2.91 -6.56 23.27
CA SER A 253 -3.37 -5.38 22.53
C SER A 253 -2.61 -5.24 21.23
N ALA A 254 -3.32 -4.82 20.15
CA ALA A 254 -2.68 -4.28 18.98
C ALA A 254 -2.62 -2.76 19.09
N LEU A 255 -1.46 -2.20 18.84
CA LEU A 255 -1.14 -0.79 19.00
C LEU A 255 -0.71 -0.20 17.68
N VAL A 256 -1.31 0.94 17.28
CA VAL A 256 -0.88 1.80 16.18
C VAL A 256 -0.76 3.23 16.69
N ILE A 257 0.41 3.82 16.49
CA ILE A 257 0.66 5.25 16.77
C ILE A 257 0.93 5.91 15.44
N ALA A 258 0.17 6.92 15.05
CA ALA A 258 0.26 7.51 13.74
C ALA A 258 0.02 9.02 13.75
N HIS A 259 0.52 9.70 12.73
CA HIS A 259 0.18 11.09 12.41
C HIS A 259 0.10 11.28 10.90
N ARG A 260 -0.48 12.40 10.48
CA ARG A 260 -0.50 12.77 9.06
C ARG A 260 0.91 13.08 8.58
N ALA A 261 1.19 12.72 7.35
CA ALA A 261 2.45 13.02 6.68
C ALA A 261 2.19 13.76 5.36
N PRO A 262 3.20 14.41 4.78
CA PRO A 262 3.09 15.00 3.45
C PRO A 262 2.75 13.95 2.38
N SER A 263 2.25 14.40 1.23
CA SER A 263 1.97 13.52 0.09
C SER A 263 3.25 13.00 -0.56
N ARG A 264 3.12 11.99 -1.42
CA ARG A 264 4.24 11.34 -2.10
C ARG A 264 5.14 12.30 -2.88
N SER A 265 4.56 13.33 -3.50
CA SER A 265 5.31 14.33 -4.27
C SER A 265 6.02 15.40 -3.42
N GLN A 266 5.64 15.54 -2.15
CA GLN A 266 6.18 16.54 -1.22
C GLN A 266 7.30 15.99 -0.33
N VAL A 267 7.53 14.68 -0.37
CA VAL A 267 8.51 14.01 0.50
C VAL A 267 9.80 13.72 -0.25
N ASP A 268 10.95 14.02 0.38
CA ASP A 268 12.23 13.45 0.00
C ASP A 268 12.27 11.99 0.50
N LEU A 269 11.99 11.06 -0.42
CA LEU A 269 11.75 9.66 -0.06
C LEU A 269 12.95 9.01 0.66
N PRO A 270 14.21 9.14 0.18
CA PRO A 270 15.37 8.59 0.89
C PRO A 270 15.52 9.09 2.34
N ARG A 271 15.18 10.35 2.60
CA ARG A 271 15.23 10.91 3.95
C ARG A 271 14.08 10.39 4.83
N ALA A 272 12.87 10.38 4.31
CA ALA A 272 11.69 9.94 5.07
C ALA A 272 11.73 8.44 5.35
N GLU A 273 12.01 7.62 4.35
CA GLU A 273 12.14 6.16 4.54
C GLU A 273 13.35 5.84 5.41
N GLY A 274 14.49 6.51 5.20
CA GLY A 274 15.69 6.30 6.01
C GLY A 274 15.45 6.54 7.50
N ILE A 275 14.76 7.63 7.86
CA ILE A 275 14.45 7.88 9.28
C ILE A 275 13.42 6.88 9.84
N SER A 276 12.48 6.42 9.02
CA SER A 276 11.55 5.36 9.39
C SER A 276 12.26 4.02 9.60
N GLU A 277 13.25 3.68 8.77
CA GLU A 277 14.05 2.48 8.92
C GLU A 277 14.84 2.46 10.23
N VAL A 278 15.47 3.58 10.59
CA VAL A 278 16.17 3.75 11.88
C VAL A 278 15.20 3.53 13.04
N LEU A 279 14.00 4.11 12.96
CA LEU A 279 13.04 4.04 14.05
C LEU A 279 12.41 2.64 14.20
N GLY A 280 11.92 2.03 13.09
CA GLY A 280 11.14 0.79 13.15
C GLY A 280 11.22 -0.11 11.93
N GLY A 281 11.82 0.33 10.80
CA GLY A 281 11.82 -0.43 9.56
C GLY A 281 12.85 -1.57 9.50
N MET A 282 13.91 -1.51 10.30
CA MET A 282 14.96 -2.53 10.33
C MET A 282 14.78 -3.47 11.53
N PHE A 283 15.36 -4.68 11.45
CA PHE A 283 15.36 -5.65 12.56
C PHE A 283 16.08 -5.10 13.81
N THR A 284 17.13 -4.29 13.60
CA THR A 284 17.91 -3.62 14.64
C THR A 284 17.48 -2.18 14.90
N SER A 285 16.29 -1.80 14.47
CA SER A 285 15.71 -0.48 14.67
C SER A 285 15.48 -0.16 16.15
N ARG A 286 15.38 1.13 16.48
CA ARG A 286 15.22 1.60 17.87
C ARG A 286 14.00 0.99 18.56
N LEU A 287 12.85 0.92 17.89
CA LEU A 287 11.64 0.29 18.43
C LEU A 287 11.84 -1.20 18.73
N ASN A 288 12.51 -1.94 17.84
CA ASN A 288 12.78 -3.35 18.07
C ASN A 288 13.80 -3.55 19.21
N MET A 289 14.86 -2.74 19.28
CA MET A 289 15.84 -2.81 20.36
C MET A 289 15.22 -2.46 21.69
N GLU A 290 14.29 -1.53 21.74
CA GLU A 290 13.60 -1.12 22.94
C GLU A 290 12.51 -2.14 23.35
N LEU A 291 11.49 -2.33 22.50
CA LEU A 291 10.28 -3.08 22.89
C LEU A 291 10.48 -4.59 22.86
N ARG A 292 11.32 -5.10 21.93
CA ARG A 292 11.56 -6.53 21.81
C ARG A 292 12.77 -6.98 22.62
N GLU A 293 13.95 -6.38 22.43
CA GLU A 293 15.18 -6.88 23.02
C GLU A 293 15.31 -6.46 24.48
N ARG A 294 15.07 -5.17 24.81
CA ARG A 294 15.25 -4.67 26.18
C ARG A 294 14.05 -4.98 27.10
N LEU A 295 12.83 -4.72 26.61
CA LEU A 295 11.62 -4.87 27.42
C LEU A 295 10.96 -6.24 27.30
N GLY A 296 11.16 -6.96 26.18
CA GLY A 296 10.55 -8.27 25.95
C GLY A 296 9.03 -8.23 25.77
N TYR A 297 8.45 -7.10 25.37
CA TYR A 297 7.00 -6.89 25.30
C TYR A 297 6.37 -7.39 23.99
N THR A 298 7.16 -7.53 22.95
CA THR A 298 6.68 -7.88 21.61
C THR A 298 7.63 -8.81 20.87
N TYR A 299 7.13 -9.51 19.86
CA TYR A 299 7.93 -10.21 18.88
C TYR A 299 8.51 -9.30 17.80
N GLY A 300 7.95 -8.08 17.64
CA GLY A 300 8.44 -7.07 16.72
C GLY A 300 7.60 -5.81 16.73
N ALA A 301 8.26 -4.70 16.46
CA ALA A 301 7.65 -3.41 16.24
C ALA A 301 8.15 -2.85 14.89
N GLY A 302 7.30 -2.09 14.21
CA GLY A 302 7.65 -1.51 12.93
C GLY A 302 7.18 -0.07 12.78
N SER A 303 7.84 0.67 11.88
CA SER A 303 7.35 1.97 11.41
C SER A 303 7.49 2.09 9.91
N ARG A 304 6.62 2.88 9.29
CA ARG A 304 6.68 3.22 7.87
C ARG A 304 5.84 4.43 7.52
N PHE A 305 6.10 4.98 6.35
CA PHE A 305 5.22 5.93 5.68
C PHE A 305 4.29 5.20 4.70
N ASP A 306 3.01 5.54 4.72
CA ASP A 306 2.03 5.24 3.66
C ASP A 306 1.80 6.55 2.88
N LEU A 307 2.57 6.71 1.80
CA LEU A 307 2.60 7.93 0.99
C LEU A 307 1.66 7.77 -0.21
N ARG A 308 0.67 8.63 -0.26
CA ARG A 308 -0.35 8.67 -1.30
C ARG A 308 -0.19 9.92 -2.15
N ARG A 309 -0.90 10.01 -3.25
CA ARG A 309 -0.85 11.15 -4.17
C ARG A 309 -1.26 12.47 -3.50
N ASP A 310 -2.32 12.45 -2.70
CA ASP A 310 -2.90 13.66 -2.07
C ASP A 310 -2.65 13.73 -0.55
N SER A 311 -2.11 12.70 0.08
CA SER A 311 -1.91 12.62 1.52
C SER A 311 -0.79 11.64 1.87
N GLY A 312 -0.38 11.65 3.13
CA GLY A 312 0.51 10.64 3.70
C GLY A 312 0.14 10.34 5.14
N VAL A 313 0.56 9.19 5.62
CA VAL A 313 0.48 8.76 7.00
C VAL A 313 1.82 8.17 7.40
N PHE A 314 2.38 8.64 8.50
CA PHE A 314 3.41 7.91 9.21
C PHE A 314 2.76 7.09 10.31
N PHE A 315 3.19 5.85 10.50
CA PHE A 315 2.72 5.05 11.62
C PHE A 315 3.77 4.09 12.16
N MET A 316 3.67 3.82 13.46
CA MET A 316 4.34 2.76 14.18
C MET A 316 3.30 1.73 14.59
N SER A 317 3.64 0.44 14.57
CA SER A 317 2.72 -0.64 14.95
C SER A 317 3.42 -1.77 15.67
N THR A 318 2.74 -2.34 16.67
CA THR A 318 3.19 -3.51 17.42
C THR A 318 2.02 -4.24 18.07
N GLN A 319 2.27 -5.45 18.58
CA GLN A 319 1.34 -6.18 19.44
C GLN A 319 2.07 -6.52 20.74
N VAL A 320 1.42 -6.27 21.88
CA VAL A 320 2.00 -6.41 23.20
C VAL A 320 0.99 -7.05 24.17
N GLU A 321 1.44 -7.53 25.32
CA GLU A 321 0.53 -7.93 26.40
C GLU A 321 -0.25 -6.72 26.92
N ALA A 322 -1.51 -6.93 27.32
CA ALA A 322 -2.41 -5.86 27.72
C ALA A 322 -1.82 -4.99 28.84
N ASP A 323 -1.16 -5.61 29.85
CA ASP A 323 -0.59 -4.89 30.99
C ASP A 323 0.63 -4.02 30.63
N THR A 324 1.27 -4.26 29.49
CA THR A 324 2.42 -3.50 29.01
C THR A 324 2.06 -2.42 27.99
N THR A 325 0.78 -2.32 27.60
CA THR A 325 0.32 -1.45 26.50
C THR A 325 0.63 0.02 26.76
N ALA A 326 0.27 0.57 27.92
CA ALA A 326 0.50 1.99 28.24
C ALA A 326 2.01 2.32 28.21
N HIS A 327 2.84 1.45 28.77
CA HIS A 327 4.30 1.63 28.73
C HIS A 327 4.87 1.49 27.32
N SER A 328 4.30 0.60 26.49
CA SER A 328 4.72 0.47 25.08
C SER A 328 4.38 1.73 24.25
N VAL A 329 3.25 2.40 24.54
CA VAL A 329 2.90 3.68 23.92
C VAL A 329 3.91 4.75 24.30
N THR A 330 4.17 4.93 25.61
CA THR A 330 5.11 5.96 26.09
C THR A 330 6.52 5.70 25.59
N SER A 331 7.03 4.47 25.70
CA SER A 331 8.34 4.10 25.16
C SER A 331 8.48 4.35 23.66
N SER A 332 7.43 4.04 22.87
CA SER A 332 7.47 4.31 21.42
C SER A 332 7.59 5.80 21.12
N LEU A 333 6.83 6.65 21.82
CA LEU A 333 6.90 8.09 21.67
C LEU A 333 8.22 8.68 22.18
N GLU A 334 8.80 8.11 23.25
CA GLU A 334 10.13 8.45 23.75
C GLU A 334 11.22 8.14 22.72
N GLN A 335 11.13 7.00 22.00
CA GLN A 335 12.07 6.69 20.93
C GLN A 335 11.99 7.71 19.78
N VAL A 336 10.80 8.21 19.44
CA VAL A 336 10.66 9.30 18.48
C VAL A 336 11.29 10.59 18.99
N ALA A 337 11.03 10.96 20.25
CA ALA A 337 11.57 12.16 20.87
C ALA A 337 13.11 12.12 20.95
N GLU A 338 13.65 10.99 21.38
CA GLU A 338 15.11 10.75 21.46
C GLU A 338 15.75 10.85 20.06
N LEU A 339 15.12 10.27 19.03
CA LEU A 339 15.60 10.35 17.66
C LEU A 339 15.63 11.78 17.15
N ARG A 340 14.62 12.59 17.47
CA ARG A 340 14.57 14.03 17.10
C ARG A 340 15.60 14.88 17.87
N GLU A 341 15.91 14.54 19.10
CA GLU A 341 16.84 15.29 19.94
C GLU A 341 18.30 14.89 19.69
N SER A 342 18.59 13.61 19.67
CA SER A 342 19.97 13.07 19.62
C SER A 342 20.45 12.77 18.20
N GLY A 343 19.52 12.68 17.23
CA GLY A 343 19.81 12.32 15.84
C GLY A 343 20.17 10.84 15.67
N VAL A 344 20.63 10.47 14.49
CA VAL A 344 21.06 9.12 14.13
C VAL A 344 22.52 8.88 14.44
N THR A 345 22.94 7.64 14.62
CA THR A 345 24.34 7.22 14.73
C THR A 345 24.95 6.96 13.34
N GLU A 346 26.28 6.84 13.26
CA GLU A 346 26.98 6.47 12.01
C GLU A 346 26.67 5.03 11.59
N GLU A 347 26.44 4.15 12.55
CA GLU A 347 26.04 2.75 12.32
C GLU A 347 24.64 2.69 11.71
N GLU A 348 23.68 3.47 12.23
CA GLU A 348 22.32 3.57 11.70
C GLU A 348 22.33 4.15 10.28
N LEU A 349 23.07 5.23 10.02
CA LEU A 349 23.25 5.81 8.68
C LEU A 349 23.84 4.79 7.69
N THR A 350 24.86 4.07 8.10
CA THR A 350 25.49 3.03 7.27
C THR A 350 24.50 1.92 6.94
N ALA A 351 23.75 1.44 7.93
CA ALA A 351 22.74 0.40 7.75
C ALA A 351 21.64 0.84 6.77
N VAL A 352 21.11 2.06 6.89
CA VAL A 352 20.13 2.63 5.95
C VAL A 352 20.66 2.68 4.53
N ARG A 353 21.89 3.18 4.34
CA ARG A 353 22.51 3.24 3.00
C ARG A 353 22.68 1.85 2.39
N GLU A 354 23.21 0.90 3.15
CA GLU A 354 23.43 -0.47 2.66
C GLU A 354 22.13 -1.20 2.36
N SER A 355 21.12 -1.08 3.22
CA SER A 355 19.80 -1.69 3.02
C SER A 355 19.18 -1.28 1.67
N ASN A 356 19.28 0.02 1.33
CA ASN A 356 18.61 0.60 0.18
C ASN A 356 19.46 0.65 -1.11
N THR A 357 20.70 0.23 -1.07
CA THR A 357 21.58 0.25 -2.26
C THR A 357 22.03 -1.15 -2.66
N VAL A 358 22.45 -1.97 -1.68
CA VAL A 358 23.02 -3.30 -1.94
C VAL A 358 21.97 -4.31 -2.38
N GLY A 359 20.75 -4.20 -1.86
CA GLY A 359 19.64 -5.14 -2.12
C GLY A 359 18.92 -4.95 -3.47
N LEU A 360 19.14 -3.83 -4.18
CA LEU A 360 18.39 -3.49 -5.39
C LEU A 360 18.40 -4.57 -6.49
N PRO A 361 19.53 -5.25 -6.79
CA PRO A 361 19.54 -6.32 -7.81
C PRO A 361 18.60 -7.47 -7.44
N VAL A 362 18.44 -7.77 -6.15
CA VAL A 362 17.52 -8.80 -5.67
C VAL A 362 16.08 -8.31 -5.73
N SER A 363 15.83 -7.08 -5.30
CA SER A 363 14.49 -6.46 -5.30
C SER A 363 13.88 -6.40 -6.71
N TYR A 364 14.71 -6.18 -7.73
CA TYR A 364 14.27 -6.05 -9.12
C TYR A 364 14.72 -7.21 -10.01
N SER A 365 14.83 -8.43 -9.46
CA SER A 365 15.32 -9.61 -10.18
C SER A 365 14.27 -10.29 -11.07
N THR A 366 12.98 -9.98 -10.92
CA THR A 366 11.89 -10.63 -11.64
C THR A 366 11.06 -9.65 -12.46
N ALA A 367 10.42 -10.14 -13.54
CA ALA A 367 9.46 -9.33 -14.31
C ALA A 367 8.36 -8.74 -13.43
N ARG A 368 7.84 -9.52 -12.48
CA ARG A 368 6.79 -9.08 -11.54
C ARG A 368 7.25 -7.92 -10.64
N SER A 369 8.47 -7.99 -10.10
CA SER A 369 9.01 -6.92 -9.24
C SER A 369 9.33 -5.64 -10.02
N LEU A 370 9.87 -5.77 -11.23
CA LEU A 370 10.08 -4.63 -12.14
C LEU A 370 8.74 -3.99 -12.55
N ALA A 371 7.74 -4.80 -12.90
CA ALA A 371 6.40 -4.31 -13.21
C ALA A 371 5.78 -3.57 -12.01
N GLY A 372 5.96 -4.08 -10.78
CA GLY A 372 5.53 -3.40 -9.56
C GLY A 372 6.14 -2.01 -9.39
N ALA A 373 7.46 -1.86 -9.62
CA ALA A 373 8.14 -0.57 -9.56
C ALA A 373 7.63 0.40 -10.63
N LEU A 374 7.41 -0.07 -11.86
CA LEU A 374 6.84 0.75 -12.94
C LEU A 374 5.39 1.17 -12.63
N VAL A 375 4.59 0.29 -12.03
CA VAL A 375 3.23 0.64 -11.55
C VAL A 375 3.29 1.76 -10.52
N ASP A 376 4.20 1.68 -9.56
CA ASP A 376 4.38 2.74 -8.56
C ASP A 376 4.76 4.08 -9.21
N MET A 377 5.67 4.05 -10.18
CA MET A 377 6.02 5.24 -10.97
C MET A 377 4.83 5.81 -11.74
N VAL A 378 4.01 4.96 -12.36
CA VAL A 378 2.82 5.38 -13.10
C VAL A 378 1.76 5.95 -12.16
N VAL A 379 1.48 5.28 -11.05
CA VAL A 379 0.47 5.69 -10.08
C VAL A 379 0.79 7.06 -9.47
N HIS A 380 2.07 7.36 -9.24
CA HIS A 380 2.51 8.59 -8.58
C HIS A 380 3.12 9.63 -9.52
N ASP A 381 3.02 9.45 -10.86
CA ASP A 381 3.64 10.32 -11.87
C ASP A 381 5.14 10.55 -11.67
N LEU A 382 5.88 9.50 -11.30
CA LEU A 382 7.30 9.57 -11.05
C LEU A 382 8.09 9.44 -12.37
N PRO A 383 9.28 10.04 -12.46
CA PRO A 383 10.10 9.95 -13.66
C PRO A 383 10.68 8.53 -13.85
N ASP A 384 11.01 8.19 -15.11
CA ASP A 384 11.51 6.85 -15.48
C ASP A 384 12.85 6.48 -14.82
N ASP A 385 13.60 7.46 -14.33
CA ASP A 385 14.86 7.29 -13.59
C ASP A 385 14.67 7.35 -12.06
N HIS A 386 13.41 7.22 -11.58
CA HIS A 386 13.06 7.36 -10.16
C HIS A 386 13.86 6.42 -9.25
N VAL A 387 14.01 5.13 -9.63
CA VAL A 387 14.78 4.16 -8.83
C VAL A 387 16.24 4.55 -8.73
N ASP A 388 16.86 4.97 -9.85
CA ASP A 388 18.24 5.42 -9.86
C ASP A 388 18.45 6.72 -9.07
N ARG A 389 17.48 7.66 -9.12
CA ARG A 389 17.48 8.88 -8.30
C ARG A 389 17.38 8.55 -6.81
N ASN A 390 16.50 7.62 -6.43
CA ASN A 390 16.39 7.20 -5.03
C ASN A 390 17.66 6.53 -4.55
N ARG A 391 18.22 5.59 -5.33
CA ARG A 391 19.51 4.98 -5.01
C ARG A 391 20.58 6.05 -4.76
N ALA A 392 20.73 6.99 -5.71
CA ALA A 392 21.68 8.09 -5.55
C ALA A 392 21.32 9.01 -4.37
N GLY A 393 20.07 9.14 -4.01
CA GLY A 393 19.58 9.82 -2.80
C GLY A 393 20.07 9.12 -1.53
N TYR A 394 19.89 7.82 -1.42
CA TYR A 394 20.36 7.01 -0.28
C TYR A 394 21.91 7.06 -0.16
N GLU A 395 22.63 6.95 -1.27
CA GLU A 395 24.10 7.09 -1.28
C GLU A 395 24.60 8.44 -0.74
N ARG A 396 23.82 9.51 -0.95
CA ARG A 396 24.15 10.88 -0.49
C ARG A 396 23.62 11.24 0.88
N LEU A 397 22.80 10.38 1.53
CA LEU A 397 22.31 10.66 2.88
C LEU A 397 23.51 10.99 3.79
N THR A 398 23.34 11.96 4.65
CA THR A 398 24.29 12.28 5.72
C THR A 398 23.56 12.21 7.05
N LYS A 399 24.34 12.18 8.13
CA LYS A 399 23.78 12.22 9.48
C LYS A 399 22.88 13.45 9.65
N GLU A 400 23.36 14.62 9.26
CA GLU A 400 22.62 15.88 9.35
C GLU A 400 21.32 15.86 8.54
N SER A 401 21.31 15.18 7.37
CA SER A 401 20.12 15.07 6.53
C SER A 401 19.06 14.18 7.16
N LEU A 402 19.44 13.09 7.85
CA LEU A 402 18.50 12.22 8.59
C LEU A 402 18.05 12.89 9.90
N ASP A 403 18.94 13.59 10.63
CA ASP A 403 18.59 14.35 11.83
C ASP A 403 17.53 15.42 11.50
N SER A 404 17.73 16.13 10.37
CA SER A 404 16.74 17.08 9.86
C SER A 404 15.43 16.40 9.48
N ALA A 405 15.47 15.20 8.87
CA ALA A 405 14.28 14.43 8.51
C ALA A 405 13.47 13.98 9.73
N ALA A 406 14.14 13.62 10.83
CA ALA A 406 13.45 13.28 12.08
C ALA A 406 12.60 14.44 12.59
N THR A 407 13.08 15.66 12.49
CA THR A 407 12.33 16.86 12.90
C THR A 407 11.24 17.25 11.89
N GLU A 408 11.51 17.06 10.60
CA GLU A 408 10.63 17.44 9.49
C GLU A 408 9.45 16.49 9.31
N TYR A 409 9.64 15.19 9.56
CA TYR A 409 8.65 14.16 9.20
C TYR A 409 8.05 13.39 10.38
N LEU A 410 8.61 13.48 11.60
CA LEU A 410 8.09 12.80 12.77
C LEU A 410 7.46 13.80 13.75
N HIS A 411 6.15 13.70 13.99
CA HIS A 411 5.34 14.65 14.77
C HIS A 411 4.62 13.95 15.93
N PRO A 412 5.34 13.57 17.01
CA PRO A 412 4.71 12.90 18.16
C PRO A 412 3.64 13.78 18.84
N GLU A 413 3.74 15.10 18.73
CA GLU A 413 2.75 16.08 19.20
C GLU A 413 1.42 16.02 18.45
N GLU A 414 1.39 15.45 17.23
CA GLU A 414 0.19 15.25 16.41
C GLU A 414 -0.29 13.79 16.44
N ALA A 415 0.26 12.98 17.34
CA ALA A 415 0.02 11.54 17.32
C ALA A 415 -1.44 11.19 17.64
N VAL A 416 -1.95 10.23 16.90
CA VAL A 416 -3.16 9.47 17.20
C VAL A 416 -2.73 8.06 17.59
N VAL A 417 -3.17 7.63 18.76
CA VAL A 417 -2.91 6.29 19.28
C VAL A 417 -4.19 5.48 19.15
N VAL A 418 -4.15 4.40 18.38
CA VAL A 418 -5.25 3.43 18.30
C VAL A 418 -4.81 2.13 18.96
N VAL A 419 -5.59 1.69 19.94
CA VAL A 419 -5.35 0.45 20.69
C VAL A 419 -6.57 -0.45 20.55
N VAL A 420 -6.38 -1.68 20.08
CA VAL A 420 -7.44 -2.70 20.07
C VAL A 420 -7.13 -3.72 21.17
N GLY A 421 -8.00 -3.80 22.18
CA GLY A 421 -7.80 -4.66 23.36
C GLY A 421 -8.90 -4.50 24.40
N ASP A 422 -8.72 -5.08 25.55
CA ASP A 422 -9.69 -5.04 26.66
C ASP A 422 -9.73 -3.66 27.33
N ALA A 423 -10.80 -2.90 27.07
CA ALA A 423 -10.93 -1.53 27.55
C ALA A 423 -10.97 -1.41 29.08
N GLU A 424 -11.46 -2.43 29.81
CA GLU A 424 -11.44 -2.42 31.29
C GLU A 424 -10.01 -2.39 31.83
N ARG A 425 -9.09 -3.09 31.16
CA ARG A 425 -7.66 -3.14 31.53
C ARG A 425 -6.87 -1.95 31.01
N LEU A 426 -7.24 -1.39 29.85
CA LEU A 426 -6.44 -0.42 29.11
C LEU A 426 -6.76 1.04 29.44
N ARG A 427 -8.04 1.35 29.73
CA ARG A 427 -8.51 2.74 29.83
C ARG A 427 -7.76 3.55 30.88
N GLN A 428 -7.68 3.05 32.12
CA GLN A 428 -7.03 3.80 33.19
C GLN A 428 -5.52 3.94 32.99
N PRO A 429 -4.75 2.86 32.67
CA PRO A 429 -3.32 3.00 32.41
C PRO A 429 -3.01 3.97 31.26
N LEU A 430 -3.79 3.96 30.18
CA LEU A 430 -3.60 4.89 29.06
C LEU A 430 -3.97 6.33 29.44
N THR A 431 -5.01 6.55 30.25
CA THR A 431 -5.34 7.87 30.79
C THR A 431 -4.21 8.42 31.67
N ASP A 432 -3.60 7.58 32.50
CA ASP A 432 -2.53 7.96 33.41
C ASP A 432 -1.23 8.34 32.68
N THR A 433 -1.07 7.96 31.41
CA THR A 433 0.07 8.42 30.58
C THR A 433 0.04 9.93 30.33
N GLY A 434 -1.12 10.55 30.37
CA GLY A 434 -1.30 11.98 30.08
C GLY A 434 -1.05 12.36 28.62
N ILE A 435 -0.98 11.40 27.69
CA ILE A 435 -0.74 11.67 26.26
C ILE A 435 -1.85 12.52 25.66
N GLY A 436 -3.12 12.25 26.04
CA GLY A 436 -4.27 13.00 25.52
C GLY A 436 -5.60 12.38 25.96
N PRO A 437 -6.74 12.90 25.47
CA PRO A 437 -8.05 12.35 25.78
C PRO A 437 -8.18 10.91 25.28
N VAL A 438 -8.77 10.05 26.12
CA VAL A 438 -8.99 8.63 25.84
C VAL A 438 -10.46 8.38 25.55
N GLU A 439 -10.75 7.96 24.32
CA GLU A 439 -12.08 7.52 23.88
C GLU A 439 -12.14 6.00 23.80
N VAL A 440 -13.28 5.41 24.16
CA VAL A 440 -13.54 3.97 24.00
C VAL A 440 -14.70 3.79 23.05
N ARG A 441 -14.53 2.93 22.05
CA ARG A 441 -15.56 2.55 21.08
C ARG A 441 -15.66 1.05 20.90
N ASP A 442 -16.88 0.59 20.66
CA ASP A 442 -17.11 -0.78 20.17
C ASP A 442 -16.68 -0.89 18.70
N PRO A 443 -16.19 -2.05 18.26
CA PRO A 443 -15.76 -2.27 16.87
C PRO A 443 -16.83 -1.91 15.83
N GLU A 444 -18.10 -2.24 16.11
CA GLU A 444 -19.21 -1.98 15.19
C GLU A 444 -19.49 -0.49 15.00
N SER A 445 -19.29 0.33 16.05
CA SER A 445 -19.55 1.76 16.03
C SER A 445 -18.54 2.57 15.19
N LEU A 446 -17.46 1.94 14.73
CA LEU A 446 -16.44 2.57 13.90
C LEU A 446 -16.91 2.77 12.44
N TRP A 447 -17.96 2.07 12.03
CA TRP A 447 -18.38 1.98 10.62
C TRP A 447 -19.77 2.59 10.36
N THR A 448 -20.37 3.19 11.36
CA THR A 448 -21.70 3.86 11.28
C THR A 448 -21.61 5.32 10.90
#